data_a6276cdc753f054cf754de05edf576ef
#
_entry.id   a6276cdc753f054cf754de05edf576ef
#
_cell.length_a   1.000
_cell.length_b   1.000
_cell.length_c   1.000
_cell.angle_alpha   90.00
_cell.angle_beta   90.00
_cell.angle_gamma   90.00
#
_symmetry.space_group_name_H-M   'P 1'
#
loop_
_entity.id
_entity.type
_entity.pdbx_description
1 polymer ?
#
loop_
_entity_poly.entity_id
_entity_poly.type
_entity_poly.pdbx_seq_one_letter_code
_entity_poly.pdbx_strand_id
1 'polypeptide(L)'
;MEAITYTAARQNLAKTMDKVCMDHSPVIVTRKSMNSVVIMSLEDFEALEETAYLLRSPKNARRLLESIAQLESGKGLEKELIE
;
A
#
# COMPACT_ATOMS: atom_id res chain seq x y z
N MET A 1 5.31 -0.70 -6.83
CA MET A 1 4.36 -1.84 -6.84
C MET A 1 4.66 -2.70 -8.05
N GLU A 2 4.75 -3.99 -7.83
CA GLU A 2 5.12 -4.90 -8.91
C GLU A 2 3.90 -5.27 -9.75
N ALA A 3 4.10 -5.49 -11.04
CA ALA A 3 3.01 -5.90 -11.93
C ALA A 3 3.36 -7.25 -12.53
N ILE A 4 2.41 -8.18 -12.50
CA ILE A 4 2.60 -9.49 -13.09
C ILE A 4 1.40 -9.82 -13.97
N THR A 5 1.58 -10.77 -14.89
CA THR A 5 0.47 -11.14 -15.76
C THR A 5 -0.48 -12.09 -15.05
N TYR A 6 -1.68 -12.19 -15.59
CA TYR A 6 -2.67 -13.13 -15.04
C TYR A 6 -2.14 -14.55 -15.08
N THR A 7 -1.46 -14.92 -16.18
CA THR A 7 -0.93 -16.28 -16.31
C THR A 7 0.10 -16.55 -15.21
N ALA A 8 1.01 -15.60 -14.97
CA ALA A 8 2.02 -15.77 -13.94
C ALA A 8 1.38 -15.86 -12.57
N ALA A 9 0.39 -15.01 -12.30
CA ALA A 9 -0.29 -15.02 -11.01
C ALA A 9 -1.00 -16.35 -10.78
N ARG A 10 -1.65 -16.88 -11.83
CA ARG A 10 -2.37 -18.12 -11.69
C ARG A 10 -1.43 -19.30 -11.44
N GLN A 11 -0.31 -19.31 -12.11
CA GLN A 11 0.64 -20.40 -11.96
C GLN A 11 1.35 -20.40 -10.61
N ASN A 12 1.50 -19.23 -10.01
CA ASN A 12 2.19 -19.11 -8.74
C ASN A 12 1.35 -18.40 -7.69
N LEU A 13 0.06 -18.69 -7.66
CA LEU A 13 -0.84 -17.92 -6.80
C LEU A 13 -0.45 -18.00 -5.33
N ALA A 14 -0.14 -19.20 -4.84
CA ALA A 14 0.21 -19.35 -3.44
C ALA A 14 1.46 -18.52 -3.09
N LYS A 15 2.47 -18.56 -3.97
CA LYS A 15 3.68 -17.79 -3.71
C LYS A 15 3.41 -16.30 -3.78
N THR A 16 2.54 -15.87 -4.71
CA THR A 16 2.20 -14.46 -4.82
C THR A 16 1.49 -14.00 -3.56
N MET A 17 0.57 -14.80 -3.05
CA MET A 17 -0.14 -14.44 -1.83
C MET A 17 0.82 -14.38 -0.64
N ASP A 18 1.72 -15.35 -0.52
CA ASP A 18 2.71 -15.33 0.55
C ASP A 18 3.58 -14.08 0.47
N LYS A 19 3.99 -13.73 -0.75
CA LYS A 19 4.89 -12.60 -0.94
C LYS A 19 4.23 -11.29 -0.57
N VAL A 20 2.97 -11.07 -0.97
CA VAL A 20 2.32 -9.81 -0.65
C VAL A 20 2.10 -9.69 0.86
N CYS A 21 1.92 -10.80 1.55
CA CYS A 21 1.75 -10.77 3.00
C CYS A 21 3.07 -10.54 3.72
N MET A 22 4.14 -11.17 3.26
CA MET A 22 5.42 -11.02 3.92
C MET A 22 6.07 -9.68 3.65
N ASP A 23 5.98 -9.20 2.42
CA ASP A 23 6.64 -7.97 2.04
C ASP A 23 5.76 -6.75 2.24
N HIS A 24 4.49 -6.95 2.53
CA HIS A 24 3.53 -5.84 2.64
C HIS A 24 3.55 -4.99 1.37
N SER A 25 3.69 -5.67 0.22
CA SER A 25 3.78 -5.00 -1.07
C SER A 25 2.71 -5.52 -2.00
N PRO A 26 1.71 -4.71 -2.31
CA PRO A 26 0.67 -5.14 -3.25
C PRO A 26 1.23 -5.43 -4.63
N VAL A 27 0.55 -6.29 -5.35
CA VAL A 27 0.95 -6.69 -6.69
C VAL A 27 -0.21 -6.42 -7.64
N ILE A 28 0.08 -5.82 -8.79
CA ILE A 28 -0.92 -5.58 -9.81
C ILE A 28 -0.94 -6.78 -10.74
N VAL A 29 -2.12 -7.32 -10.98
CA VAL A 29 -2.28 -8.43 -11.92
C VAL A 29 -2.93 -7.88 -13.18
N THR A 30 -2.21 -7.94 -14.30
CA THR A 30 -2.72 -7.39 -15.55
C THR A 30 -3.35 -8.51 -16.38
N ARG A 31 -4.41 -8.16 -17.08
CA ARG A 31 -5.08 -9.08 -17.97
C ARG A 31 -5.23 -8.41 -19.32
N LYS A 32 -5.10 -9.22 -20.39
CA LYS A 32 -5.01 -8.66 -21.70
C LYS A 32 -6.06 -7.66 -22.08
N SER A 33 -7.25 -7.98 -22.19
CA SER A 33 -8.27 -7.01 -22.60
C SER A 33 -9.25 -6.75 -21.50
N MET A 34 -8.82 -6.90 -20.25
CA MET A 34 -9.69 -6.69 -19.11
C MET A 34 -9.03 -5.78 -18.10
N ASN A 35 -9.82 -5.28 -17.16
CA ASN A 35 -9.27 -4.42 -16.13
C ASN A 35 -8.28 -5.16 -15.25
N SER A 36 -7.26 -4.47 -14.83
CA SER A 36 -6.27 -5.03 -13.91
C SER A 36 -6.83 -5.07 -12.50
N VAL A 37 -6.27 -5.94 -11.68
CA VAL A 37 -6.68 -6.06 -10.28
C VAL A 37 -5.44 -5.97 -9.40
N VAL A 38 -5.65 -5.85 -8.10
CA VAL A 38 -4.55 -5.78 -7.16
C VAL A 38 -4.69 -6.89 -6.14
N ILE A 39 -3.59 -7.56 -5.84
CA ILE A 39 -3.53 -8.54 -4.77
C ILE A 39 -2.75 -7.90 -3.63
N MET A 40 -3.31 -7.88 -2.44
CA MET A 40 -2.61 -7.35 -1.27
C MET A 40 -3.08 -8.10 -0.04
N SER A 41 -2.33 -8.00 1.05
CA SER A 41 -2.73 -8.68 2.27
C SER A 41 -3.96 -8.00 2.85
N LEU A 42 -4.78 -8.78 3.56
CA LEU A 42 -5.95 -8.21 4.22
C LEU A 42 -5.54 -7.18 5.25
N GLU A 43 -4.43 -7.42 5.93
CA GLU A 43 -3.92 -6.48 6.92
C GLU A 43 -3.61 -5.13 6.28
N ASP A 44 -2.96 -5.14 5.12
CA ASP A 44 -2.63 -3.90 4.43
C ASP A 44 -3.87 -3.20 3.91
N PHE A 45 -4.85 -3.98 3.44
CA PHE A 45 -6.09 -3.41 2.95
C PHE A 45 -6.85 -2.73 4.09
N GLU A 46 -6.89 -3.37 5.26
CA GLU A 46 -7.58 -2.78 6.41
C GLU A 46 -6.90 -1.51 6.89
N ALA A 47 -5.57 -1.47 6.84
CA ALA A 47 -4.85 -0.27 7.19
C ALA A 47 -5.17 0.86 6.21
N LEU A 48 -5.28 0.54 4.93
CA LEU A 48 -5.62 1.52 3.92
C LEU A 48 -7.04 2.02 4.13
N GLU A 49 -7.98 1.13 4.47
CA GLU A 49 -9.34 1.53 4.74
C GLU A 49 -9.41 2.45 5.95
N GLU A 50 -8.65 2.17 6.97
CA GLU A 50 -8.64 3.00 8.16
C GLU A 50 -8.13 4.38 7.85
N THR A 51 -7.07 4.49 7.05
CA THR A 51 -6.55 5.77 6.64
C THR A 51 -7.61 6.55 5.85
N ALA A 52 -8.29 5.87 4.94
CA ALA A 52 -9.33 6.52 4.14
C ALA A 52 -10.46 7.01 5.04
N TYR A 53 -10.81 6.22 6.05
CA TYR A 53 -11.85 6.60 6.99
C TYR A 53 -11.45 7.87 7.77
N LEU A 54 -10.22 7.91 8.23
CA LEU A 54 -9.75 9.08 8.97
C LEU A 54 -9.75 10.33 8.10
N LEU A 55 -9.48 10.18 6.81
CA LEU A 55 -9.46 11.33 5.92
C LEU A 55 -10.84 11.84 5.55
N ARG A 56 -11.90 11.12 5.88
CA ARG A 56 -13.25 11.59 5.58
C ARG A 56 -13.66 12.74 6.49
N SER A 57 -13.08 12.82 7.68
CA SER A 57 -13.39 13.90 8.60
C SER A 57 -12.42 15.04 8.37
N PRO A 58 -12.90 16.27 8.15
CA PRO A 58 -11.99 17.40 7.93
C PRO A 58 -11.00 17.58 9.06
N LYS A 59 -11.45 17.35 10.30
CA LYS A 59 -10.58 17.52 11.45
C LYS A 59 -9.49 16.46 11.47
N ASN A 60 -9.85 15.20 11.20
CA ASN A 60 -8.87 14.13 11.18
C ASN A 60 -7.92 14.27 9.99
N ALA A 61 -8.43 14.72 8.85
CA ALA A 61 -7.60 14.91 7.69
C ALA A 61 -6.55 15.98 7.95
N ARG A 62 -6.95 17.07 8.60
CA ARG A 62 -6.01 18.13 8.92
C ARG A 62 -4.95 17.62 9.89
N ARG A 63 -5.36 16.89 10.92
CA ARG A 63 -4.42 16.38 11.90
C ARG A 63 -3.41 15.43 11.26
N LEU A 64 -3.88 14.57 10.37
CA LEU A 64 -3.00 13.63 9.71
C LEU A 64 -2.00 14.36 8.80
N LEU A 65 -2.47 15.36 8.06
CA LEU A 65 -1.58 16.12 7.19
C LEU A 65 -0.57 16.91 7.99
N GLU A 66 -0.95 17.43 9.14
CA GLU A 66 -0.03 18.15 10.00
C GLU A 66 1.04 17.21 10.54
N SER A 67 0.64 15.98 10.90
CA SER A 67 1.60 15.00 11.37
C SER A 67 2.62 14.65 10.31
N ILE A 68 2.16 14.47 9.07
CA ILE A 68 3.05 14.17 7.97
C ILE A 68 4.01 15.33 7.73
N ALA A 69 3.51 16.57 7.77
CA ALA A 69 4.36 17.73 7.58
C ALA A 69 5.41 17.82 8.68
N GLN A 70 5.04 17.52 9.91
CA GLN A 70 5.99 17.54 10.99
C GLN A 70 7.07 16.48 10.80
N LEU A 71 6.71 15.31 10.35
CA LEU A 71 7.70 14.28 10.11
C LEU A 71 8.67 14.69 9.02
N GLU A 72 8.15 15.29 7.94
CA GLU A 72 9.00 15.69 6.85
C GLU A 72 9.93 16.83 7.24
N SER A 73 9.45 17.79 8.00
CA SER A 73 10.31 18.88 8.36
C SER A 73 11.26 18.48 9.50
N GLY A 74 10.74 17.74 10.45
CA GLY A 74 11.62 17.31 11.50
C GLY A 74 12.58 16.33 11.00
N LYS A 75 12.25 15.59 9.98
CA LYS A 75 13.08 14.63 9.57
C LYS A 75 14.12 15.12 8.83
N GLY A 76 13.99 16.25 8.38
CA GLY A 76 15.16 16.73 7.87
C GLY A 76 16.24 16.26 8.74
N LEU A 77 15.89 15.91 9.95
CA LEU A 77 16.88 15.50 10.77
C LEU A 77 16.89 14.10 10.89
N GLU A 78 15.94 13.48 11.00
CA GLU A 78 16.10 12.14 11.18
C GLU A 78 15.87 11.45 10.02
N LYS A 79 15.59 12.03 9.09
CA LYS A 79 15.35 11.43 8.02
C LYS A 79 16.39 10.61 7.62
N GLU A 80 17.37 10.91 7.88
CA GLU A 80 18.40 10.21 7.53
C GLU A 80 18.53 9.09 8.30
N LEU A 81 18.14 9.14 9.25
CA LEU A 81 18.32 8.08 10.06
C LEU A 81 17.46 7.05 9.57
N ILE A 82 16.84 7.31 8.89
CA ILE A 82 16.02 6.39 8.46
C ILE A 82 16.33 5.94 7.26
N GLU A 83 16.85 6.32 6.97
CA GLU A 83 17.03 6.02 6.21
C GLU A 83 17.29 5.54 6.23
#